data_da3bf269a81d99dabe5861ebf9b2ca7f
#
_entry.id   da3bf269a81d99dabe5861ebf9b2ca7f
#
_cell.length_a   1.000
_cell.length_b   1.000
_cell.length_c   1.000
_cell.angle_alpha   90.00
_cell.angle_beta   90.00
_cell.angle_gamma   90.00
#
_symmetry.space_group_name_H-M   'P 1'
#
loop_
_entity.id
_entity.type
_entity.pdbx_description
1 polymer ?
#
loop_
_entity_poly.entity_id
_entity_poly.type
_entity_poly.pdbx_seq_one_letter_code
_entity_poly.pdbx_strand_id
1 'polypeptide(L)' 'MATSNSTNGQNRDNVKIGMAVDIVLKEDQRIGKLTRGIVAELLTNSQFHPHGIKVRLQDGQVGRVQSIIN' A
#
# COMPACT_ATOMS: atom_id res chain seq x y z
N MET A 1 21.77 0.68 3.72
CA MET A 1 21.36 0.86 3.65
C MET A 1 20.35 0.85 3.63
N ALA A 2 20.00 0.94 3.55
CA ALA A 2 19.26 0.95 3.54
C ALA A 2 18.36 0.97 3.39
N THR A 3 18.06 1.19 3.25
CA THR A 3 17.33 1.25 3.04
C THR A 3 16.38 1.10 2.71
N SER A 4 16.09 1.12 2.53
CA SER A 4 15.32 1.02 2.17
C SER A 4 14.38 1.03 1.86
N ASN A 5 14.19 1.27 1.75
CA ASN A 5 13.36 1.34 1.41
C ASN A 5 12.37 1.21 0.82
N SER A 6 12.72 1.19 0.80
CA SER A 6 11.86 0.83 0.11
C SER A 6 10.51 0.95 0.27
N THR A 7 10.28 1.21 1.02
CA THR A 7 9.08 1.33 1.34
C THR A 7 8.25 2.24 0.62
N ASN A 8 8.46 2.58 -0.49
CA ASN A 8 7.78 3.64 -1.08
C ASN A 8 6.41 3.23 -1.63
N GLY A 9 5.47 3.12 -0.77
CA GLY A 9 4.07 2.89 -1.13
C GLY A 9 3.38 4.13 -1.65
N GLN A 10 4.08 5.26 -1.72
CA GLN A 10 3.54 6.51 -2.22
C GLN A 10 3.62 6.62 -3.73
N ASN A 11 4.50 5.84 -4.37
CA ASN A 11 4.70 5.89 -5.80
C ASN A 11 4.04 4.69 -6.48
N ARG A 12 3.16 4.96 -7.44
CA ARG A 12 2.39 3.92 -8.10
C ARG A 12 3.28 2.92 -8.86
N ASP A 13 4.44 3.36 -9.32
CA ASP A 13 5.36 2.47 -10.03
C ASP A 13 5.92 1.39 -9.14
N ASN A 14 5.93 1.60 -7.84
CA ASN A 14 6.47 0.63 -6.90
C ASN A 14 5.42 -0.36 -6.40
N VAL A 15 4.15 -0.09 -6.68
CA VAL A 15 3.05 -0.92 -6.18
C VAL A 15 2.41 -1.64 -7.36
N LYS A 16 2.52 -2.96 -7.38
CA LYS A 16 2.02 -3.75 -8.51
C LYS A 16 1.09 -4.84 -8.04
N ILE A 17 0.18 -5.21 -8.91
CA ILE A 17 -0.75 -6.31 -8.63
C ILE A 17 0.07 -7.57 -8.35
N GLY A 18 -0.30 -8.31 -7.32
CA GLY A 18 0.38 -9.53 -6.92
C GLY A 18 1.46 -9.34 -5.87
N MET A 19 1.79 -8.09 -5.53
CA MET A 19 2.80 -7.84 -4.51
C MET A 19 2.21 -7.88 -3.11
N ALA A 20 3.02 -8.32 -2.15
CA ALA A 20 2.63 -8.28 -0.75
C ALA A 20 2.93 -6.90 -0.19
N VAL A 21 1.97 -6.30 0.48
CA VAL A 21 2.11 -4.96 1.04
C VAL A 21 1.45 -4.89 2.41
N ASP A 22 1.84 -3.87 3.18
CA ASP A 22 1.13 -3.51 4.39
C ASP A 22 0.36 -2.23 4.09
N ILE A 23 -0.92 -2.22 4.38
CA ILE A 23 -1.78 -1.08 4.14
C ILE A 23 -2.39 -0.60 5.45
N VAL A 24 -2.86 0.64 5.45
CA VAL A 24 -3.66 1.18 6.54
C VAL A 24 -5.08 1.28 6.04
N LEU A 25 -6.01 0.58 6.69
CA LEU A 25 -7.42 0.66 6.35
C LEU A 25 -7.97 2.01 6.81
N LYS A 26 -9.06 2.44 6.19
CA LYS A 26 -9.65 3.72 6.52
C LYS A 26 -9.94 3.85 8.01
N GLU A 27 -10.48 2.80 8.60
CA GLU A 27 -10.83 2.83 10.02
C GLU A 27 -9.62 2.81 10.94
N ASP A 28 -8.45 2.47 10.41
CA ASP A 28 -7.23 2.36 11.19
C ASP A 28 -6.29 3.56 11.01
N GLN A 29 -6.69 4.53 10.23
CA GLN A 29 -5.79 5.67 9.95
C GLN A 29 -5.38 6.42 11.20
N ARG A 30 -6.24 6.48 12.20
CA ARG A 30 -5.94 7.21 13.43
C ARG A 30 -4.87 6.53 14.27
N ILE A 31 -4.81 5.22 14.22
CA ILE A 31 -3.87 4.46 15.06
C ILE A 31 -2.72 3.88 14.26
N GLY A 32 -2.77 3.95 12.94
CA GLY A 32 -1.70 3.46 12.10
C GLY A 32 -1.55 1.96 12.04
N LYS A 33 -2.59 1.21 12.39
CA LYS A 33 -2.52 -0.25 12.35
C LYS A 33 -2.31 -0.71 10.92
N LEU A 34 -1.39 -1.65 10.73
CA LEU A 34 -1.09 -2.18 9.40
C LEU A 34 -1.80 -3.50 9.16
N THR A 35 -2.30 -3.66 7.94
CA THR A 35 -2.94 -4.90 7.49
C THR A 35 -2.16 -5.41 6.29
N ARG A 36 -1.67 -6.62 6.35
CA ARG A 36 -0.87 -7.21 5.27
C ARG A 36 -1.74 -7.99 4.31
N GLY A 37 -1.46 -7.89 3.03
CA GLY A 37 -2.16 -8.67 2.03
C GLY A 37 -1.51 -8.52 0.67
N ILE A 38 -2.14 -9.12 -0.33
CA ILE A 38 -1.65 -9.12 -1.70
C ILE A 38 -2.50 -8.16 -2.52
N VAL A 39 -1.84 -7.31 -3.29
CA VAL A 39 -2.53 -6.30 -4.10
C VAL A 39 -3.31 -6.98 -5.21
N ALA A 40 -4.60 -6.70 -5.31
CA ALA A 40 -5.44 -7.19 -6.39
C ALA A 40 -5.72 -6.07 -7.39
N GLU A 41 -5.77 -4.83 -6.93
CA GLU A 41 -6.14 -3.72 -7.81
C GLU A 41 -5.57 -2.42 -7.27
N LEU A 42 -5.11 -1.55 -8.17
CA LEU A 42 -4.64 -0.21 -7.81
C LEU A 42 -5.80 0.76 -8.01
N LEU A 43 -6.18 1.47 -6.96
CA LEU A 43 -7.32 2.37 -7.01
C LEU A 43 -6.93 3.85 -7.15
N THR A 44 -5.66 4.19 -6.88
CA THR A 44 -5.18 5.54 -7.07
C THR A 44 -4.72 5.70 -8.52
N ASN A 45 -5.25 6.68 -9.21
CA ASN A 45 -4.86 6.93 -10.61
C ASN A 45 -3.62 7.80 -10.72
N SER A 46 -3.32 8.58 -9.69
CA SER A 46 -2.14 9.45 -9.71
C SER A 46 -0.87 8.63 -9.57
N GLN A 47 0.21 9.12 -10.14
CA GLN A 47 1.51 8.48 -10.02
C GLN A 47 2.00 8.49 -8.58
N PHE A 48 1.64 9.50 -7.82
CA PHE A 48 2.13 9.69 -6.46
C PHE A 48 1.02 10.13 -5.54
N HIS A 49 1.02 9.65 -4.32
CA HIS A 49 0.10 10.14 -3.29
C HIS A 49 0.82 10.18 -1.95
N PRO A 50 0.79 11.31 -1.25
CA PRO A 50 1.56 11.46 -0.01
C PRO A 50 1.15 10.51 1.11
N HIS A 51 -0.09 10.02 1.11
CA HIS A 51 -0.55 9.08 2.13
C HIS A 51 -0.46 7.62 1.68
N GLY A 52 0.11 7.38 0.50
CA GLY A 52 0.23 6.04 -0.04
C GLY A 52 -0.79 5.76 -1.12
N ILE A 53 -0.44 4.88 -2.03
CA ILE A 53 -1.30 4.47 -3.12
C ILE A 53 -2.44 3.63 -2.54
N LYS A 54 -3.66 3.95 -2.90
CA LYS A 54 -4.82 3.21 -2.44
C LYS A 54 -4.97 1.95 -3.28
N VAL A 55 -5.12 0.82 -2.64
CA VAL A 55 -5.25 -0.47 -3.31
C VAL A 55 -6.38 -1.28 -2.71
N ARG A 56 -6.84 -2.27 -3.47
CA ARG A 56 -7.72 -3.31 -2.96
C ARG A 56 -6.89 -4.59 -2.89
N LEU A 57 -6.95 -5.28 -1.77
CA LEU A 57 -6.27 -6.55 -1.58
C LEU A 57 -7.13 -7.70 -2.13
N GLN A 58 -6.52 -8.86 -2.31
CA GLN A 58 -7.22 -10.02 -2.84
C GLN A 58 -8.40 -10.46 -1.97
N ASP A 59 -8.35 -10.15 -0.66
CA ASP A 59 -9.44 -10.49 0.23
C ASP A 59 -10.51 -9.40 0.27
N GLY A 60 -10.39 -8.37 -0.54
CA GLY A 60 -11.39 -7.31 -0.64
C GLY A 60 -11.16 -6.10 0.23
N GLN A 61 -10.18 -6.14 1.12
CA GLN A 61 -9.90 -4.98 1.98
C GLN A 61 -9.26 -3.87 1.17
N VAL A 62 -9.57 -2.63 1.51
CA VAL A 62 -9.09 -1.45 0.79
C VAL A 62 -8.36 -0.54 1.76
N GLY A 63 -7.21 -0.05 1.35
CA GLY A 63 -6.44 0.87 2.18
C GLY A 63 -5.27 1.45 1.40
N ARG A 64 -4.45 2.25 2.11
CA ARG A 64 -3.29 2.91 1.50
C ARG A 64 -2.02 2.18 1.88
N VAL A 65 -1.19 1.94 0.88
CA VAL A 65 0.05 1.18 1.06
C VAL A 65 1.03 2.00 1.89
N GLN A 66 1.55 1.40 2.93
CA GLN A 66 2.58 2.01 3.78
C GLN A 66 3.93 1.36 3.56
N SER A 67 3.96 0.07 3.30
CA SER A 67 5.21 -0.65 3.09
C SER A 67 5.01 -1.72 2.02
N ILE A 68 6.05 -1.97 1.26
CA ILE A 68 6.07 -3.05 0.27
C ILE A 68 6.92 -4.16 0.83
N ILE A 69 6.34 -5.37 0.92
CA ILE A 69 7.01 -6.50 1.55
C ILE A 69 7.68 -7.27 0.43
N ASN A 70 7.83 -7.52 -0.34
CA ASN A 70 8.38 -8.20 -1.40
C ASN A 70 9.37 -9.09 -1.15
#